data_97d6acb028a11a730d26d6eb5604c366
#
_entry.id   97d6acb028a11a730d26d6eb5604c366
#
_cell.length_a   1.000
_cell.length_b   1.000
_cell.length_c   1.000
_cell.angle_alpha   90.00
_cell.angle_beta   90.00
_cell.angle_gamma   90.00
#
_symmetry.space_group_name_H-M   'P 1'
#
loop_
_entity.id
_entity.type
_entity.pdbx_description
1 polymer ?
#
loop_
_entity_poly.entity_id
_entity_poly.type
_entity_poly.pdbx_seq_one_letter_code
_entity_poly.pdbx_strand_id
1 'polypeptide(L)'
;SSIATWLPTLTGCTPDEVSQALRPGQPLWDLICQQAGDTLVLGVLPSSSRVLTSSRPVEDLSQLDGLMVRVIPSSSLDRRFWEALGAQTVEIPIQDLYLALQQGLADAQENPIYLVRSYNFHQQQKYLIPINFKVYLETIYLNLEVCRSLTEEQQALLRQAAEDTCREMVEVTARYLEE
;
A
#
# COMPACT_ATOMS: atom_id res chain seq x y z
N SER A 1 4.59 5.33 14.20
CA SER A 1 4.18 4.00 13.71
C SER A 1 3.05 4.21 12.72
N SER A 2 3.23 3.76 11.48
CA SER A 2 2.20 3.94 10.47
C SER A 2 1.05 2.97 10.74
N ILE A 3 -0.18 3.48 10.80
CA ILE A 3 -1.42 2.71 10.87
C ILE A 3 -1.46 1.62 9.78
N ALA A 4 -0.82 1.88 8.64
CA ALA A 4 -0.72 0.96 7.51
C ALA A 4 0.02 -0.35 7.80
N THR A 5 0.84 -0.41 8.84
CA THR A 5 1.67 -1.61 9.09
C THR A 5 0.95 -2.73 9.83
N TRP A 6 -0.26 -2.50 10.35
CA TRP A 6 -0.97 -3.55 11.08
C TRP A 6 -2.45 -3.71 10.73
N LEU A 7 -2.94 -2.96 9.77
CA LEU A 7 -4.11 -3.46 9.07
C LEU A 7 -3.73 -4.84 8.51
N PRO A 8 -4.38 -5.92 8.99
CA PRO A 8 -4.16 -7.23 8.42
C PRO A 8 -4.30 -7.10 6.90
N THR A 9 -3.43 -7.73 6.18
CA THR A 9 -3.50 -7.76 4.73
C THR A 9 -4.94 -8.07 4.36
N LEU A 10 -5.62 -7.13 3.70
CA LEU A 10 -6.99 -7.31 3.19
C LEU A 10 -6.91 -8.26 1.99
N THR A 11 -6.41 -9.45 2.27
CA THR A 11 -6.11 -10.48 1.30
C THR A 11 -7.42 -11.03 0.75
N GLY A 12 -7.55 -10.99 -0.57
CA GLY A 12 -8.74 -11.48 -1.26
C GLY A 12 -9.92 -10.51 -1.29
N CYS A 13 -9.77 -9.29 -0.73
CA CYS A 13 -10.76 -8.23 -0.86
C CYS A 13 -10.52 -7.41 -2.13
N THR A 14 -11.59 -6.96 -2.74
CA THR A 14 -11.53 -5.96 -3.82
C THR A 14 -11.35 -4.54 -3.24
N PRO A 15 -10.81 -3.57 -4.00
CA PRO A 15 -10.76 -2.18 -3.57
C PRO A 15 -12.12 -1.60 -3.16
N ASP A 16 -13.21 -2.00 -3.83
CA ASP A 16 -14.56 -1.55 -3.52
C ASP A 16 -15.06 -2.07 -2.16
N GLU A 17 -14.85 -3.36 -1.86
CA GLU A 17 -15.20 -3.95 -0.57
C GLU A 17 -14.43 -3.27 0.57
N VAL A 18 -13.14 -3.00 0.35
CA VAL A 18 -12.30 -2.28 1.30
C VAL A 18 -12.78 -0.83 1.46
N SER A 19 -13.11 -0.14 0.37
CA SER A 19 -13.65 1.22 0.40
C SER A 19 -14.94 1.31 1.22
N GLN A 20 -15.83 0.33 1.09
CA GLN A 20 -17.08 0.28 1.87
C GLN A 20 -16.80 0.06 3.37
N ALA A 21 -15.88 -0.84 3.70
CA ALA A 21 -15.51 -1.14 5.08
C ALA A 21 -14.79 0.02 5.79
N LEU A 22 -14.19 0.94 5.02
CA LEU A 22 -13.45 2.11 5.50
C LEU A 22 -14.28 3.39 5.57
N ARG A 23 -15.58 3.33 5.36
CA ARG A 23 -16.45 4.51 5.52
C ARG A 23 -16.58 4.91 7.00
N PRO A 24 -16.69 6.21 7.30
CA PRO A 24 -16.98 6.67 8.65
C PRO A 24 -18.16 5.94 9.30
N GLY A 25 -17.98 5.48 10.53
CA GLY A 25 -19.00 4.71 11.27
C GLY A 25 -19.00 3.20 10.99
N GLN A 26 -18.10 2.70 10.16
CA GLN A 26 -17.90 1.26 10.02
C GLN A 26 -16.85 0.75 11.02
N PRO A 27 -16.92 -0.52 11.44
CA PRO A 27 -16.02 -1.07 12.48
C PRO A 27 -14.53 -0.94 12.14
N LEU A 28 -14.16 -1.07 10.88
CA LEU A 28 -12.77 -0.93 10.45
C LEU A 28 -12.29 0.53 10.52
N TRP A 29 -13.15 1.48 10.15
CA TRP A 29 -12.89 2.90 10.34
C TRP A 29 -12.64 3.25 11.81
N ASP A 30 -13.54 2.78 12.70
CA ASP A 30 -13.44 3.05 14.13
C ASP A 30 -12.16 2.47 14.72
N LEU A 31 -11.76 1.27 14.27
CA LEU A 31 -10.50 0.64 14.67
C LEU A 31 -9.29 1.48 14.26
N ILE A 32 -9.28 2.01 13.05
CA ILE A 32 -8.20 2.88 12.54
C ILE A 32 -8.14 4.15 13.38
N CYS A 33 -9.28 4.78 13.64
CA CYS A 33 -9.36 5.99 14.47
C CYS A 33 -8.85 5.75 15.89
N GLN A 34 -9.21 4.63 16.52
CA GLN A 34 -8.74 4.26 17.86
C GLN A 34 -7.22 4.10 17.94
N GLN A 35 -6.61 3.67 16.84
CA GLN A 35 -5.16 3.43 16.78
C GLN A 35 -4.36 4.64 16.27
N ALA A 36 -5.06 5.70 15.86
CA ALA A 36 -4.43 6.89 15.29
C ALA A 36 -3.59 7.69 16.31
N GLY A 37 -3.74 7.43 17.62
CA GLY A 37 -2.99 8.11 18.69
C GLY A 37 -3.25 9.62 18.68
N ASP A 38 -2.18 10.43 18.57
CA ASP A 38 -2.26 11.89 18.58
C ASP A 38 -2.60 12.48 17.18
N THR A 39 -3.27 11.69 16.34
CA THR A 39 -3.68 12.14 15.00
C THR A 39 -5.18 11.95 14.79
N LEU A 40 -5.77 12.88 14.04
CA LEU A 40 -7.13 12.77 13.52
C LEU A 40 -7.09 12.15 12.13
N VAL A 41 -7.78 11.05 11.93
CA VAL A 41 -7.98 10.45 10.61
C VAL A 41 -9.03 11.27 9.86
N LEU A 42 -8.66 11.86 8.73
CA LEU A 42 -9.55 12.63 7.86
C LEU A 42 -10.09 11.79 6.71
N GLY A 43 -9.31 10.80 6.24
CA GLY A 43 -9.71 9.90 5.18
C GLY A 43 -8.81 8.69 5.09
N VAL A 44 -9.38 7.59 4.64
CA VAL A 44 -8.64 6.36 4.27
C VAL A 44 -9.18 5.92 2.93
N LEU A 45 -8.28 5.69 1.99
CA LEU A 45 -8.66 5.25 0.66
C LEU A 45 -7.89 3.99 0.25
N PRO A 46 -8.56 3.01 -0.34
CA PRO A 46 -7.90 1.96 -1.08
C PRO A 46 -7.36 2.56 -2.39
N SER A 47 -6.07 2.39 -2.63
CA SER A 47 -5.46 2.85 -3.87
C SER A 47 -5.58 1.76 -4.93
N SER A 48 -4.72 0.75 -4.89
CA SER A 48 -4.78 -0.36 -5.84
C SER A 48 -4.27 -1.64 -5.20
N SER A 49 -4.59 -2.77 -5.82
CA SER A 49 -3.97 -4.03 -5.45
C SER A 49 -2.48 -4.01 -5.78
N ARG A 50 -1.70 -4.70 -4.95
CA ARG A 50 -0.25 -4.83 -5.17
C ARG A 50 0.02 -5.99 -6.13
N VAL A 51 0.89 -5.74 -7.08
CA VAL A 51 1.38 -6.73 -8.04
C VAL A 51 2.81 -7.15 -7.66
N LEU A 52 3.19 -8.36 -8.01
CA LEU A 52 4.58 -8.80 -7.95
C LEU A 52 5.24 -8.50 -9.30
N THR A 53 6.42 -7.89 -9.29
CA THR A 53 7.29 -7.86 -10.47
C THR A 53 8.55 -8.65 -10.20
N SER A 54 9.12 -9.29 -11.25
CA SER A 54 10.26 -10.18 -11.10
C SER A 54 11.19 -10.13 -12.31
N SER A 55 12.48 -10.38 -12.07
CA SER A 55 13.49 -10.56 -13.12
C SER A 55 13.40 -11.95 -13.79
N ARG A 56 12.76 -12.92 -13.13
CA ARG A 56 12.54 -14.29 -13.62
C ARG A 56 11.05 -14.66 -13.55
N PRO A 57 10.58 -15.65 -14.33
CA PRO A 57 9.18 -16.01 -14.36
C PRO A 57 8.73 -16.57 -13.00
N VAL A 58 7.48 -16.30 -12.64
CA VAL A 58 6.79 -16.89 -11.49
C VAL A 58 5.38 -17.23 -11.96
N GLU A 59 5.17 -18.48 -12.36
CA GLU A 59 3.91 -18.99 -12.89
C GLU A 59 3.13 -19.79 -11.83
N ASP A 60 3.85 -20.31 -10.82
CA ASP A 60 3.27 -21.00 -9.68
C ASP A 60 4.06 -20.75 -8.39
N LEU A 61 3.50 -21.17 -7.25
CA LEU A 61 4.07 -20.93 -5.92
C LEU A 61 5.43 -21.62 -5.72
N SER A 62 5.72 -22.73 -6.42
CA SER A 62 7.01 -23.44 -6.26
C SER A 62 8.19 -22.62 -6.77
N GLN A 63 7.94 -21.70 -7.71
CA GLN A 63 8.95 -20.80 -8.27
C GLN A 63 9.30 -19.63 -7.35
N LEU A 64 8.58 -19.47 -6.24
CA LEU A 64 8.95 -18.55 -5.16
C LEU A 64 10.11 -19.11 -4.31
N ASP A 65 10.35 -20.41 -4.34
CA ASP A 65 11.44 -21.01 -3.58
C ASP A 65 12.79 -20.39 -3.95
N GLY A 66 13.45 -19.83 -2.94
CA GLY A 66 14.73 -19.14 -3.10
C GLY A 66 14.68 -17.83 -3.92
N LEU A 67 13.49 -17.35 -4.31
CA LEU A 67 13.35 -16.03 -4.94
C LEU A 67 13.65 -14.94 -3.91
N MET A 68 14.60 -14.04 -4.21
CA MET A 68 14.90 -12.91 -3.33
C MET A 68 13.88 -11.79 -3.53
N VAL A 69 12.92 -11.69 -2.61
CA VAL A 69 11.85 -10.68 -2.65
C VAL A 69 12.21 -9.49 -1.78
N ARG A 70 12.16 -8.30 -2.35
CA ARG A 70 12.29 -7.07 -1.57
C ARG A 70 11.06 -6.83 -0.71
N VAL A 71 11.27 -6.53 0.56
CA VAL A 71 10.23 -6.11 1.49
C VAL A 71 10.49 -4.71 2.03
N ILE A 72 9.44 -4.06 2.53
CA ILE A 72 9.55 -2.74 3.17
C ILE A 72 10.35 -2.90 4.47
N PRO A 73 11.35 -2.03 4.74
CA PRO A 73 12.08 -2.07 6.00
C PRO A 73 11.15 -2.05 7.21
N SER A 74 11.44 -2.90 8.19
CA SER A 74 10.67 -3.07 9.42
C SER A 74 9.25 -3.65 9.24
N SER A 75 8.88 -4.12 8.05
CA SER A 75 7.63 -4.84 7.82
C SER A 75 7.79 -6.33 8.14
N SER A 76 7.61 -6.69 9.42
CA SER A 76 7.68 -8.10 9.83
C SER A 76 6.58 -8.96 9.21
N LEU A 77 5.44 -8.35 8.87
CA LEU A 77 4.32 -9.05 8.23
C LEU A 77 4.65 -9.43 6.78
N ASP A 78 5.17 -8.49 5.99
CA ASP A 78 5.55 -8.77 4.60
C ASP A 78 6.66 -9.80 4.53
N ARG A 79 7.65 -9.71 5.41
CA ARG A 79 8.70 -10.72 5.51
C ARG A 79 8.14 -12.11 5.77
N ARG A 80 7.35 -12.28 6.83
CA ARG A 80 6.74 -13.58 7.18
C ARG A 80 5.86 -14.13 6.07
N PHE A 81 5.15 -13.27 5.37
CA PHE A 81 4.30 -13.68 4.25
C PHE A 81 5.13 -14.34 3.14
N TRP A 82 6.18 -13.66 2.67
CA TRP A 82 7.02 -14.18 1.59
C TRP A 82 7.85 -15.40 2.01
N GLU A 83 8.40 -15.39 3.23
CA GLU A 83 9.14 -16.53 3.79
C GLU A 83 8.24 -17.77 3.96
N ALA A 84 6.98 -17.60 4.33
CA ALA A 84 6.01 -18.70 4.41
C ALA A 84 5.69 -19.33 3.06
N LEU A 85 5.90 -18.59 1.96
CA LEU A 85 5.76 -19.07 0.58
C LEU A 85 7.06 -19.64 0.00
N GLY A 86 8.14 -19.74 0.79
CA GLY A 86 9.44 -20.28 0.39
C GLY A 86 10.42 -19.24 -0.17
N ALA A 87 10.02 -17.98 -0.30
CA ALA A 87 10.91 -16.93 -0.77
C ALA A 87 11.94 -16.54 0.29
N GLN A 88 13.04 -15.96 -0.15
CA GLN A 88 13.98 -15.20 0.69
C GLN A 88 13.59 -13.72 0.67
N THR A 89 13.91 -12.98 1.73
CA THR A 89 13.56 -11.57 1.80
C THR A 89 14.75 -10.67 2.05
N VAL A 90 14.70 -9.48 1.48
CA VAL A 90 15.67 -8.40 1.72
C VAL A 90 14.96 -7.08 1.98
N GLU A 91 15.35 -6.39 3.05
CA GLU A 91 14.77 -5.09 3.41
C GLU A 91 15.50 -3.97 2.64
N ILE A 92 14.80 -3.30 1.73
CA ILE A 92 15.35 -2.19 0.94
C ILE A 92 14.35 -1.03 0.93
N PRO A 93 14.78 0.21 1.31
CA PRO A 93 13.95 1.40 1.14
C PRO A 93 13.55 1.60 -0.31
N ILE A 94 12.36 2.17 -0.54
CA ILE A 94 11.83 2.34 -1.91
C ILE A 94 12.74 3.24 -2.77
N GLN A 95 13.43 4.20 -2.16
CA GLN A 95 14.35 5.12 -2.84
C GLN A 95 15.56 4.39 -3.44
N ASP A 96 16.00 3.30 -2.80
CA ASP A 96 17.17 2.52 -3.20
C ASP A 96 16.80 1.32 -4.09
N LEU A 97 15.49 1.05 -4.22
CA LEU A 97 15.00 -0.18 -4.83
C LEU A 97 15.36 -0.30 -6.31
N TYR A 98 15.31 0.80 -7.08
CA TYR A 98 15.66 0.74 -8.51
C TYR A 98 17.09 0.24 -8.72
N LEU A 99 18.05 0.79 -7.98
CA LEU A 99 19.45 0.38 -8.05
C LEU A 99 19.65 -1.05 -7.54
N ALA A 100 18.94 -1.43 -6.49
CA ALA A 100 19.01 -2.79 -5.95
C ALA A 100 18.51 -3.84 -6.95
N LEU A 101 17.41 -3.56 -7.65
CA LEU A 101 16.92 -4.41 -8.74
C LEU A 101 17.91 -4.48 -9.91
N GLN A 102 18.50 -3.35 -10.29
CA GLN A 102 19.50 -3.30 -11.34
C GLN A 102 20.76 -4.10 -11.01
N GLN A 103 21.17 -4.10 -9.74
CA GLN A 103 22.34 -4.84 -9.25
C GLN A 103 22.04 -6.31 -8.91
N GLY A 104 20.80 -6.75 -9.00
CA GLY A 104 20.40 -8.11 -8.66
C GLY A 104 20.42 -8.42 -7.16
N LEU A 105 20.33 -7.38 -6.30
CA LEU A 105 20.21 -7.56 -4.84
C LEU A 105 18.82 -8.07 -4.45
N ALA A 106 17.83 -7.86 -5.30
CA ALA A 106 16.50 -8.47 -5.22
C ALA A 106 16.10 -8.95 -6.61
N ASP A 107 15.51 -10.14 -6.67
CA ASP A 107 14.95 -10.71 -7.89
C ASP A 107 13.55 -10.14 -8.19
N ALA A 108 12.81 -9.84 -7.12
CA ALA A 108 11.42 -9.44 -7.20
C ALA A 108 11.07 -8.37 -6.16
N GLN A 109 10.00 -7.65 -6.44
CA GLN A 109 9.40 -6.67 -5.53
C GLN A 109 7.87 -6.63 -5.71
N GLU A 110 7.15 -6.20 -4.70
CA GLU A 110 5.72 -5.99 -4.79
C GLU A 110 5.37 -4.53 -4.47
N ASN A 111 4.55 -3.94 -5.32
CA ASN A 111 4.04 -2.58 -5.15
C ASN A 111 2.73 -2.41 -5.95
N PRO A 112 1.96 -1.35 -5.67
CA PRO A 112 0.92 -0.90 -6.58
C PRO A 112 1.49 -0.63 -7.97
N ILE A 113 0.73 -0.93 -9.02
CA ILE A 113 1.21 -0.81 -10.40
C ILE A 113 1.67 0.62 -10.75
N TYR A 114 1.00 1.65 -10.21
CA TYR A 114 1.40 3.03 -10.45
C TYR A 114 2.78 3.36 -9.86
N LEU A 115 3.17 2.75 -8.72
CA LEU A 115 4.51 2.89 -8.16
C LEU A 115 5.56 2.16 -9.00
N VAL A 116 5.23 0.97 -9.53
CA VAL A 116 6.11 0.26 -10.48
C VAL A 116 6.44 1.15 -11.67
N ARG A 117 5.45 1.88 -12.20
CA ARG A 117 5.63 2.83 -13.30
C ARG A 117 6.40 4.08 -12.88
N SER A 118 5.99 4.74 -11.80
CA SER A 118 6.57 6.02 -11.34
C SER A 118 8.04 5.91 -10.95
N TYR A 119 8.44 4.79 -10.35
CA TYR A 119 9.83 4.50 -9.98
C TYR A 119 10.61 3.76 -11.07
N ASN A 120 10.01 3.55 -12.25
CA ASN A 120 10.61 2.85 -13.40
C ASN A 120 11.07 1.41 -13.08
N PHE A 121 10.50 0.73 -12.10
CA PHE A 121 10.91 -0.63 -11.75
C PHE A 121 10.72 -1.61 -12.92
N HIS A 122 9.74 -1.36 -13.80
CA HIS A 122 9.50 -2.13 -15.02
C HIS A 122 10.71 -2.18 -15.97
N GLN A 123 11.65 -1.23 -15.88
CA GLN A 123 12.88 -1.27 -16.67
C GLN A 123 13.87 -2.35 -16.19
N GLN A 124 13.77 -2.77 -14.93
CA GLN A 124 14.62 -3.78 -14.32
C GLN A 124 13.92 -5.13 -14.11
N GLN A 125 12.61 -5.17 -14.32
CA GLN A 125 11.76 -6.34 -14.07
C GLN A 125 11.09 -6.80 -15.36
N LYS A 126 11.27 -8.08 -15.72
CA LYS A 126 10.78 -8.63 -17.00
C LYS A 126 9.36 -9.16 -16.93
N TYR A 127 8.91 -9.51 -15.73
CA TYR A 127 7.64 -10.19 -15.48
C TYR A 127 6.79 -9.39 -14.52
N LEU A 128 5.51 -9.27 -14.82
CA LEU A 128 4.49 -8.73 -13.94
C LEU A 128 3.49 -9.84 -13.63
N ILE A 129 3.31 -10.11 -12.35
CA ILE A 129 2.43 -11.17 -11.84
C ILE A 129 1.31 -10.49 -11.04
N PRO A 130 0.06 -10.51 -11.54
CA PRO A 130 -1.06 -9.85 -10.90
C PRO A 130 -1.62 -10.69 -9.74
N ILE A 131 -0.82 -10.89 -8.71
CA ILE A 131 -1.20 -11.70 -7.54
C ILE A 131 -2.30 -11.05 -6.71
N ASN A 132 -2.48 -9.73 -6.77
CA ASN A 132 -3.53 -8.95 -6.09
C ASN A 132 -3.76 -9.39 -4.62
N PHE A 133 -2.66 -9.70 -3.91
CA PHE A 133 -2.74 -10.35 -2.61
C PHE A 133 -3.14 -9.40 -1.47
N LYS A 134 -2.94 -8.11 -1.64
CA LYS A 134 -3.42 -7.08 -0.70
C LYS A 134 -3.73 -5.78 -1.41
N VAL A 135 -4.67 -5.02 -0.85
CA VAL A 135 -4.98 -3.66 -1.28
C VAL A 135 -4.05 -2.68 -0.55
N TYR A 136 -3.50 -1.73 -1.30
CA TYR A 136 -2.72 -0.65 -0.72
C TYR A 136 -3.65 0.44 -0.18
N LEU A 137 -3.44 0.84 1.08
CA LEU A 137 -4.23 1.88 1.73
C LEU A 137 -3.40 3.15 1.90
N GLU A 138 -3.99 4.26 1.53
CA GLU A 138 -3.46 5.59 1.83
C GLU A 138 -4.34 6.25 2.88
N THR A 139 -3.73 7.03 3.77
CA THR A 139 -4.46 7.64 4.89
C THR A 139 -4.08 9.12 5.01
N ILE A 140 -5.10 9.96 5.12
CA ILE A 140 -4.97 11.39 5.36
C ILE A 140 -5.13 11.63 6.86
N TYR A 141 -4.10 12.18 7.49
CA TYR A 141 -4.15 12.52 8.93
C TYR A 141 -3.86 13.99 9.17
N LEU A 142 -4.41 14.49 10.27
CA LEU A 142 -4.07 15.77 10.84
C LEU A 142 -3.59 15.57 12.28
N ASN A 143 -2.51 16.23 12.68
CA ASN A 143 -2.09 16.24 14.08
C ASN A 143 -3.19 16.87 14.95
N LEU A 144 -3.52 16.25 16.10
CA LEU A 144 -4.62 16.71 16.97
C LEU A 144 -4.38 18.08 17.58
N GLU A 145 -3.15 18.47 17.91
CA GLU A 145 -2.85 19.81 18.41
C GLU A 145 -3.06 20.86 17.33
N VAL A 146 -2.63 20.56 16.10
CA VAL A 146 -2.91 21.42 14.95
C VAL A 146 -4.41 21.54 14.73
N CYS A 147 -5.14 20.43 14.75
CA CYS A 147 -6.60 20.45 14.62
C CYS A 147 -7.26 21.35 15.65
N ARG A 148 -6.85 21.26 16.91
CA ARG A 148 -7.38 22.09 18.01
C ARG A 148 -7.07 23.58 17.88
N SER A 149 -6.00 23.94 17.16
CA SER A 149 -5.64 25.33 16.90
C SER A 149 -6.45 25.98 15.77
N LEU A 150 -7.17 25.18 14.98
CA LEU A 150 -8.01 25.63 13.87
C LEU A 150 -9.41 26.02 14.34
N THR A 151 -10.03 26.98 13.64
CA THR A 151 -11.45 27.29 13.85
C THR A 151 -12.33 26.12 13.36
N GLU A 152 -13.59 26.08 13.81
CA GLU A 152 -14.55 25.07 13.35
C GLU A 152 -14.75 25.10 11.85
N GLU A 153 -14.76 26.29 11.24
CA GLU A 153 -14.87 26.50 9.80
C GLU A 153 -13.65 25.90 9.07
N GLN A 154 -12.43 26.14 9.56
CA GLN A 154 -11.21 25.59 8.99
C GLN A 154 -11.18 24.06 9.13
N GLN A 155 -11.61 23.51 10.26
CA GLN A 155 -11.71 22.07 10.45
C GLN A 155 -12.73 21.44 9.49
N ALA A 156 -13.89 22.08 9.29
CA ALA A 156 -14.91 21.62 8.35
C ALA A 156 -14.39 21.62 6.91
N LEU A 157 -13.68 22.69 6.52
CA LEU A 157 -13.05 22.77 5.19
C LEU A 157 -12.02 21.66 4.96
N LEU A 158 -11.18 21.36 5.96
CA LEU A 158 -10.21 20.26 5.85
C LEU A 158 -10.87 18.89 5.74
N ARG A 159 -11.95 18.63 6.48
CA ARG A 159 -12.73 17.39 6.35
C ARG A 159 -13.31 17.26 4.94
N GLN A 160 -13.93 18.34 4.45
CA GLN A 160 -14.49 18.34 3.09
C GLN A 160 -13.41 18.10 2.04
N ALA A 161 -12.27 18.77 2.14
CA ALA A 161 -11.15 18.59 1.22
C ALA A 161 -10.61 17.13 1.25
N ALA A 162 -10.55 16.51 2.43
CA ALA A 162 -10.13 15.12 2.54
C ALA A 162 -11.15 14.15 1.92
N GLU A 163 -12.45 14.37 2.13
CA GLU A 163 -13.52 13.59 1.50
C GLU A 163 -13.49 13.70 -0.02
N ASP A 164 -13.33 14.91 -0.55
CA ASP A 164 -13.23 15.15 -2.00
C ASP A 164 -11.99 14.49 -2.59
N THR A 165 -10.83 14.59 -1.90
CA THR A 165 -9.60 13.91 -2.29
C THR A 165 -9.77 12.40 -2.32
N CYS A 166 -10.38 11.81 -1.29
CA CYS A 166 -10.62 10.36 -1.26
C CYS A 166 -11.51 9.91 -2.43
N ARG A 167 -12.52 10.69 -2.79
CA ARG A 167 -13.44 10.40 -3.91
C ARG A 167 -12.71 10.50 -5.25
N GLU A 168 -11.97 11.58 -5.47
CA GLU A 168 -11.23 11.80 -6.71
C GLU A 168 -10.13 10.75 -6.93
N MET A 169 -9.43 10.35 -5.87
CA MET A 169 -8.38 9.34 -5.96
C MET A 169 -8.88 7.97 -6.37
N VAL A 170 -10.10 7.59 -6.01
CA VAL A 170 -10.71 6.33 -6.49
C VAL A 170 -10.85 6.37 -8.02
N GLU A 171 -11.35 7.49 -8.56
CA GLU A 171 -11.52 7.67 -10.01
C GLU A 171 -10.17 7.73 -10.75
N VAL A 172 -9.19 8.43 -10.17
CA VAL A 172 -7.83 8.51 -10.73
C VAL A 172 -7.18 7.14 -10.77
N THR A 173 -7.29 6.37 -9.69
CA THR A 173 -6.71 5.02 -9.62
C THR A 173 -7.36 4.08 -10.63
N ALA A 174 -8.69 4.14 -10.80
CA ALA A 174 -9.38 3.33 -11.79
C ALA A 174 -8.86 3.63 -13.22
N ARG A 175 -8.71 4.90 -13.57
CA ARG A 175 -8.14 5.30 -14.89
C ARG A 175 -6.70 4.81 -15.09
N TYR A 176 -5.87 4.83 -14.06
CA TYR A 176 -4.49 4.34 -14.13
C TYR A 176 -4.39 2.83 -14.38
N LEU A 177 -5.41 2.08 -14.01
CA LEU A 177 -5.46 0.63 -14.24
C LEU A 177 -5.93 0.26 -15.65
N GLU A 178 -6.56 1.22 -16.37
CA GLU A 178 -7.03 1.04 -17.76
C GLU A 178 -5.95 1.40 -18.81
N GLU A 179 -4.93 2.18 -18.45
CA GLU A 179 -3.79 2.58 -19.29
C GLU A 179 -2.63 1.55 -19.25
#